data_9e6b7c2d6eefbc532f881406446d17a4
#
_entry.id   9e6b7c2d6eefbc532f881406446d17a4
#
_cell.length_a   1.000
_cell.length_b   1.000
_cell.length_c   1.000
_cell.angle_alpha   90.00
_cell.angle_beta   90.00
_cell.angle_gamma   90.00
#
_symmetry.space_group_name_H-M   'P 1'
#
loop_
_entity.id
_entity.type
_entity.pdbx_description
1 polymer ?
#
loop_
_entity_poly.entity_id
_entity_poly.type
_entity_poly.pdbx_seq_one_letter_code
_entity_poly.pdbx_strand_id
1 'polypeptide(L)'
;NDGRATLSASWEADLSGRLSQAAEGARLDAVAAEQAWVATRWQVAFETVSAAVQQRQASELEALAAARLASAERLVLLMQRKFEAGQATGFDIERTRAGVVAL
;
A
#
# COMPACT_ATOMS: atom_id res chain seq x y z
N ASN A 1 34.30 -26.46 57.75
CA ASN A 1 33.51 -25.99 56.59
C ASN A 1 33.03 -27.22 55.80
N ASP A 2 31.85 -27.76 56.16
CA ASP A 2 31.24 -28.86 55.45
C ASP A 2 30.38 -28.26 54.31
N GLY A 3 30.95 -28.17 53.10
CA GLY A 3 30.23 -27.87 51.90
C GLY A 3 29.41 -29.04 51.44
N ARG A 4 28.07 -28.99 51.62
CA ARG A 4 27.15 -29.95 51.05
C ARG A 4 26.72 -29.50 49.64
N ALA A 5 27.09 -30.26 48.60
CA ALA A 5 26.52 -30.16 47.27
C ALA A 5 25.41 -31.20 47.12
N THR A 6 24.17 -30.78 46.91
CA THR A 6 23.05 -31.67 46.67
C THR A 6 22.71 -31.62 45.16
N LEU A 7 22.79 -32.75 44.47
CA LEU A 7 22.32 -32.95 43.11
C LEU A 7 20.98 -33.70 43.19
N SER A 8 19.88 -33.06 42.77
CA SER A 8 18.58 -33.70 42.68
C SER A 8 18.19 -33.85 41.23
N ALA A 9 17.85 -35.05 40.78
CA ALA A 9 17.27 -35.37 39.48
C ALA A 9 15.87 -35.90 39.71
N SER A 10 14.87 -35.27 39.14
CA SER A 10 13.50 -35.78 39.12
C SER A 10 13.17 -36.26 37.70
N TRP A 11 12.63 -37.44 37.58
CA TRP A 11 12.20 -38.04 36.33
C TRP A 11 10.74 -38.48 36.45
N GLU A 12 9.91 -38.05 35.49
CA GLU A 12 8.49 -38.39 35.42
C GLU A 12 8.28 -39.31 34.22
N ALA A 13 7.78 -40.53 34.46
CA ALA A 13 7.44 -41.46 33.39
C ALA A 13 6.13 -41.01 32.72
N ASP A 14 6.16 -40.77 31.41
CA ASP A 14 4.97 -40.39 30.63
C ASP A 14 4.07 -41.59 30.31
N LEU A 15 3.43 -42.15 31.34
CA LEU A 15 2.56 -43.32 31.21
C LEU A 15 1.24 -42.99 30.46
N SER A 16 0.85 -41.75 30.38
CA SER A 16 -0.38 -41.29 29.72
C SER A 16 -0.15 -40.64 28.35
N GLY A 17 1.10 -40.47 27.89
CA GLY A 17 1.47 -39.79 26.65
C GLY A 17 1.26 -38.27 26.68
N ARG A 18 1.00 -37.69 27.86
CA ARG A 18 0.73 -36.25 28.02
C ARG A 18 1.94 -35.39 27.62
N LEU A 19 3.14 -35.79 28.05
CA LEU A 19 4.38 -35.06 27.76
C LEU A 19 4.76 -35.20 26.29
N SER A 20 4.60 -36.38 25.69
CA SER A 20 4.88 -36.57 24.27
C SER A 20 3.90 -35.80 23.37
N GLN A 21 2.61 -35.74 23.75
CA GLN A 21 1.61 -34.92 23.05
C GLN A 21 1.90 -33.41 23.18
N ALA A 22 2.31 -32.98 24.38
CA ALA A 22 2.71 -31.59 24.59
C ALA A 22 3.94 -31.18 23.76
N ALA A 23 4.94 -32.07 23.69
CA ALA A 23 6.13 -31.86 22.86
C ALA A 23 5.79 -31.84 21.36
N GLU A 24 4.89 -32.69 20.89
CA GLU A 24 4.43 -32.67 19.50
C GLU A 24 3.59 -31.41 19.20
N GLY A 25 2.74 -30.98 20.13
CA GLY A 25 2.03 -29.71 20.03
C GLY A 25 2.99 -28.51 19.87
N ALA A 26 3.99 -28.41 20.72
CA ALA A 26 5.01 -27.37 20.65
C ALA A 26 5.81 -27.42 19.33
N ARG A 27 6.07 -28.62 18.79
CA ARG A 27 6.71 -28.76 17.48
C ARG A 27 5.82 -28.27 16.35
N LEU A 28 4.54 -28.57 16.37
CA LEU A 28 3.57 -28.08 15.39
C LEU A 28 3.38 -26.55 15.47
N ASP A 29 3.36 -26.00 16.67
CA ASP A 29 3.32 -24.55 16.88
C ASP A 29 4.54 -23.85 16.30
N ALA A 30 5.74 -24.42 16.43
CA ALA A 30 6.95 -23.89 15.81
C ALA A 30 6.86 -23.89 14.28
N VAL A 31 6.35 -24.98 13.68
CA VAL A 31 6.12 -25.06 12.23
C VAL A 31 5.07 -24.04 11.78
N ALA A 32 3.99 -23.87 12.54
CA ALA A 32 2.96 -22.89 12.25
C ALA A 32 3.52 -21.44 12.31
N ALA A 33 4.37 -21.15 13.29
CA ALA A 33 5.03 -19.85 13.41
C ALA A 33 5.97 -19.57 12.21
N GLU A 34 6.70 -20.58 11.74
CA GLU A 34 7.54 -20.48 10.55
C GLU A 34 6.71 -20.15 9.29
N GLN A 35 5.58 -20.85 9.10
CA GLN A 35 4.68 -20.58 7.98
C GLN A 35 4.04 -19.20 8.08
N ALA A 36 3.66 -18.74 9.26
CA ALA A 36 3.14 -17.40 9.51
C ALA A 36 4.18 -16.31 9.17
N TRP A 37 5.44 -16.56 9.50
CA TRP A 37 6.54 -15.64 9.13
C TRP A 37 6.72 -15.54 7.61
N VAL A 38 6.68 -16.67 6.90
CA VAL A 38 6.74 -16.71 5.43
C VAL A 38 5.55 -15.94 4.82
N ALA A 39 4.33 -16.18 5.33
CA ALA A 39 3.13 -15.47 4.88
C ALA A 39 3.25 -13.95 5.09
N THR A 40 3.74 -13.54 6.25
CA THR A 40 3.96 -12.11 6.55
C THR A 40 4.97 -11.47 5.58
N ARG A 41 6.04 -12.16 5.24
CA ARG A 41 7.01 -11.68 4.24
C ARG A 41 6.37 -11.46 2.88
N TRP A 42 5.54 -12.38 2.42
CA TRP A 42 4.81 -12.24 1.16
C TRP A 42 3.82 -11.09 1.19
N GLN A 43 3.13 -10.92 2.31
CA GLN A 43 2.21 -9.79 2.49
C GLN A 43 2.94 -8.46 2.40
N VAL A 44 4.05 -8.29 3.12
CA VAL A 44 4.87 -7.06 3.07
C VAL A 44 5.40 -6.79 1.65
N ALA A 45 5.88 -7.82 0.96
CA ALA A 45 6.34 -7.69 -0.41
C ALA A 45 5.21 -7.23 -1.35
N PHE A 46 4.02 -7.84 -1.25
CA PHE A 46 2.85 -7.46 -2.02
C PHE A 46 2.40 -6.03 -1.74
N GLU A 47 2.31 -5.63 -0.46
CA GLU A 47 1.95 -4.27 -0.06
C GLU A 47 2.95 -3.24 -0.58
N THR A 48 4.24 -3.55 -0.55
CA THR A 48 5.30 -2.68 -1.06
C THR A 48 5.16 -2.45 -2.57
N VAL A 49 4.96 -3.52 -3.33
CA VAL A 49 4.76 -3.43 -4.78
C VAL A 49 3.48 -2.68 -5.12
N SER A 50 2.39 -2.98 -4.40
CA SER A 50 1.10 -2.30 -4.58
C SER A 50 1.21 -0.80 -4.30
N ALA A 51 1.90 -0.41 -3.24
CA ALA A 51 2.15 1.00 -2.90
C ALA A 51 2.97 1.71 -3.99
N ALA A 52 4.00 1.06 -4.52
CA ALA A 52 4.82 1.61 -5.61
C ALA A 52 4.00 1.82 -6.90
N VAL A 53 3.13 0.87 -7.25
CA VAL A 53 2.22 0.99 -8.40
C VAL A 53 1.23 2.14 -8.20
N GLN A 54 0.62 2.24 -7.00
CA GLN A 54 -0.31 3.33 -6.68
C GLN A 54 0.37 4.70 -6.74
N GLN A 55 1.59 4.81 -6.22
CA GLN A 55 2.37 6.04 -6.30
C GLN A 55 2.61 6.44 -7.75
N ARG A 56 2.99 5.50 -8.60
CA ARG A 56 3.21 5.76 -10.03
C ARG A 56 1.93 6.21 -10.73
N GLN A 57 0.81 5.52 -10.47
CA GLN A 57 -0.49 5.92 -11.01
C GLN A 57 -0.89 7.34 -10.59
N ALA A 58 -0.71 7.69 -9.32
CA ALA A 58 -1.00 9.03 -8.81
C ALA A 58 -0.15 10.09 -9.54
N SER A 59 1.14 9.84 -9.72
CA SER A 59 2.05 10.75 -10.45
C SER A 59 1.65 10.91 -11.92
N GLU A 60 1.25 9.82 -12.60
CA GLU A 60 0.79 9.89 -13.99
C GLU A 60 -0.55 10.63 -14.13
N LEU A 61 -1.47 10.45 -13.17
CA LEU A 61 -2.72 11.19 -13.13
C LEU A 61 -2.50 12.68 -12.88
N GLU A 62 -1.59 13.04 -12.00
CA GLU A 62 -1.20 14.45 -11.75
C GLU A 62 -0.63 15.08 -13.01
N ALA A 63 0.28 14.42 -13.70
CA ALA A 63 0.85 14.89 -14.95
C ALA A 63 -0.22 15.06 -16.04
N LEU A 64 -1.17 14.13 -16.14
CA LEU A 64 -2.29 14.21 -17.07
C LEU A 64 -3.22 15.37 -16.73
N ALA A 65 -3.54 15.58 -15.46
CA ALA A 65 -4.37 16.69 -15.01
C ALA A 65 -3.71 18.04 -15.33
N ALA A 66 -2.41 18.17 -15.08
CA ALA A 66 -1.64 19.37 -15.42
C ALA A 66 -1.63 19.64 -16.95
N ALA A 67 -1.47 18.59 -17.76
CA ALA A 67 -1.51 18.71 -19.22
C ALA A 67 -2.91 19.13 -19.74
N ARG A 68 -3.97 18.59 -19.13
CA ARG A 68 -5.36 18.98 -19.45
C ARG A 68 -5.62 20.44 -19.11
N LEU A 69 -5.20 20.88 -17.91
CA LEU A 69 -5.34 22.26 -17.49
C LEU A 69 -4.61 23.20 -18.45
N ALA A 70 -3.35 22.94 -18.77
CA ALA A 70 -2.57 23.72 -19.72
C ALA A 70 -3.22 23.80 -21.12
N SER A 71 -3.83 22.70 -21.58
CA SER A 71 -4.55 22.67 -22.86
C SER A 71 -5.83 23.50 -22.81
N ALA A 72 -6.57 23.43 -21.69
CA ALA A 72 -7.78 24.22 -21.49
C ALA A 72 -7.48 25.73 -21.41
N GLU A 73 -6.41 26.13 -20.72
CA GLU A 73 -5.96 27.53 -20.67
C GLU A 73 -5.56 28.08 -22.05
N ARG A 74 -4.88 27.26 -22.86
CA ARG A 74 -4.55 27.60 -24.25
C ARG A 74 -5.81 27.80 -25.09
N LEU A 75 -6.84 26.98 -24.87
CA LEU A 75 -8.11 27.13 -25.57
C LEU A 75 -8.81 28.46 -25.20
N VAL A 76 -8.81 28.85 -23.91
CA VAL A 76 -9.34 30.14 -23.47
C VAL A 76 -8.60 31.29 -24.16
N LEU A 77 -7.26 31.22 -24.18
CA LEU A 77 -6.46 32.24 -24.85
C LEU A 77 -6.75 32.33 -26.36
N LEU A 78 -6.93 31.20 -27.02
CA LEU A 78 -7.32 31.14 -28.43
C LEU A 78 -8.70 31.78 -28.66
N MET A 79 -9.67 31.49 -27.80
CA MET A 79 -11.01 32.09 -27.87
C MET A 79 -10.99 33.59 -27.65
N GLN A 80 -10.14 34.10 -26.74
CA GLN A 80 -9.94 35.54 -26.56
C GLN A 80 -9.41 36.20 -27.82
N ARG A 81 -8.39 35.64 -28.47
CA ARG A 81 -7.83 36.14 -29.72
C ARG A 81 -8.86 36.14 -30.85
N LYS A 82 -9.69 35.12 -30.95
CA LYS A 82 -10.79 35.06 -31.93
C LYS A 82 -11.85 36.12 -31.66
N PHE A 83 -12.17 36.42 -30.43
CA PHE A 83 -13.08 37.48 -30.05
C PHE A 83 -12.54 38.85 -30.44
N GLU A 84 -11.26 39.13 -30.14
CA GLU A 84 -10.57 40.34 -30.54
C GLU A 84 -10.55 40.53 -32.07
N ALA A 85 -10.47 39.44 -32.83
CA ALA A 85 -10.56 39.43 -34.26
C ALA A 85 -12.00 39.48 -34.82
N GLY A 86 -13.02 39.55 -33.95
CA GLY A 86 -14.42 39.56 -34.36
C GLY A 86 -14.97 38.21 -34.87
N GLN A 87 -14.25 37.10 -34.57
CA GLN A 87 -14.59 35.77 -35.05
C GLN A 87 -15.26 34.89 -33.97
N ALA A 88 -15.46 35.38 -32.75
CA ALA A 88 -16.13 34.72 -31.65
C ALA A 88 -16.95 35.71 -30.84
N THR A 89 -17.89 35.19 -30.05
CA THR A 89 -18.74 36.01 -29.17
C THR A 89 -18.23 35.97 -27.73
N GLY A 90 -18.64 36.95 -26.90
CA GLY A 90 -18.36 36.91 -25.46
C GLY A 90 -18.92 35.66 -24.78
N PHE A 91 -20.04 35.13 -25.25
CA PHE A 91 -20.62 33.89 -24.77
C PHE A 91 -19.69 32.67 -25.00
N ASP A 92 -19.00 32.63 -26.13
CA ASP A 92 -18.06 31.56 -26.45
C ASP A 92 -16.87 31.54 -25.47
N ILE A 93 -16.40 32.71 -25.04
CA ILE A 93 -15.34 32.84 -24.02
C ILE A 93 -15.83 32.30 -22.67
N GLU A 94 -17.00 32.76 -22.21
CA GLU A 94 -17.54 32.36 -20.91
C GLU A 94 -17.85 30.85 -20.87
N ARG A 95 -18.37 30.28 -21.94
CA ARG A 95 -18.58 28.84 -22.07
C ARG A 95 -17.27 28.09 -21.99
N THR A 96 -16.21 28.58 -22.64
CA THR A 96 -14.88 27.95 -22.61
C THR A 96 -14.28 28.03 -21.21
N ARG A 97 -14.39 29.16 -20.51
CA ARG A 97 -13.94 29.34 -19.13
C ARG A 97 -14.66 28.39 -18.16
N ALA A 98 -15.98 28.30 -18.30
CA ALA A 98 -16.75 27.37 -17.48
C ALA A 98 -16.28 25.91 -17.64
N GLY A 99 -15.88 25.51 -18.85
CA GLY A 99 -15.29 24.19 -19.11
C GLY A 99 -13.93 23.99 -18.42
N VAL A 100 -13.15 25.04 -18.19
CA VAL A 100 -11.87 24.94 -17.46
C VAL A 100 -12.10 24.75 -15.95
N VAL A 101 -13.10 25.44 -15.39
CA VAL A 101 -13.45 25.33 -13.96
C VAL A 101 -14.01 23.94 -13.61
N ALA A 102 -14.55 23.22 -14.59
CA ALA A 102 -15.13 21.88 -14.42
C ALA A 102 -14.09 20.74 -14.56
N LEU A 103 -12.79 21.04 -14.75
CA LEU A 103 -11.70 20.07 -14.87
C LEU A 103 -11.10 19.71 -13.52
#